data_ec0a98c89f5eb4155b235ccb3ec43816
#
_entry.id   ec0a98c89f5eb4155b235ccb3ec43816
#
_cell.length_a   1.000
_cell.length_b   1.000
_cell.length_c   1.000
_cell.angle_alpha   90.00
_cell.angle_beta   90.00
_cell.angle_gamma   90.00
#
_symmetry.space_group_name_H-M   'P 1'
#
loop_
_entity.id
_entity.type
_entity.pdbx_description
1 polymer ?
#
loop_
_entity_poly.entity_id
_entity_poly.type
_entity_poly.pdbx_seq_one_letter_code
_entity_poly.pdbx_strand_id
1 'polypeptide(L)'
;MNVFFKIGNTDLSNKLDYQNFEMNREPVFTTWMDGNQVEHRNSVRSRITGKCKAGFATNAAFTNFVQLVEHERQTNGFYNVTGYVQNIGQTVTFEAFLKITSTAKWDFANSREWHEVTLEIRER
;
A
#
# COMPACT_ATOMS: atom_id res chain seq x y z
N MET A 1 4.20 -21.30 4.08
CA MET A 1 4.63 -20.03 3.45
C MET A 1 4.05 -18.89 4.28
N ASN A 2 4.88 -17.95 4.67
CA ASN A 2 4.41 -16.79 5.39
C ASN A 2 3.64 -15.86 4.45
N VAL A 3 2.54 -15.32 4.95
CA VAL A 3 1.78 -14.31 4.20
C VAL A 3 2.63 -13.06 4.08
N PHE A 4 2.90 -12.64 2.85
CA PHE A 4 3.69 -11.47 2.57
C PHE A 4 2.83 -10.19 2.61
N PHE A 5 1.64 -10.27 2.05
CA PHE A 5 0.72 -9.13 2.03
C PHE A 5 -0.73 -9.62 1.92
N LYS A 6 -1.58 -9.15 2.83
CA LYS A 6 -3.03 -9.37 2.71
C LYS A 6 -3.81 -8.17 3.23
N ILE A 7 -5.00 -8.00 2.71
CA ILE A 7 -5.96 -6.99 3.14
C ILE A 7 -7.16 -7.72 3.69
N GLY A 8 -7.47 -7.51 4.99
CA GLY A 8 -8.50 -8.25 5.67
C GLY A 8 -8.19 -9.75 5.63
N ASN A 9 -9.07 -10.52 5.03
CA ASN A 9 -8.90 -11.96 4.86
C ASN A 9 -8.43 -12.37 3.46
N THR A 10 -8.16 -11.39 2.60
CA THR A 10 -7.77 -11.63 1.22
C THR A 10 -6.26 -11.55 1.06
N ASP A 11 -5.63 -12.67 0.71
CA ASP A 11 -4.20 -12.75 0.43
C ASP A 11 -3.94 -12.25 -0.98
N LEU A 12 -3.16 -11.20 -1.10
CA LEU A 12 -2.79 -10.58 -2.37
C LEU A 12 -1.34 -10.86 -2.76
N SER A 13 -0.63 -11.68 -2.02
CA SER A 13 0.80 -11.94 -2.26
C SER A 13 1.07 -12.45 -3.67
N ASN A 14 0.14 -13.22 -4.25
CA ASN A 14 0.30 -13.79 -5.58
C ASN A 14 0.01 -12.80 -6.71
N LYS A 15 -0.56 -11.65 -6.40
CA LYS A 15 -1.03 -10.67 -7.38
C LYS A 15 -0.12 -9.44 -7.47
N LEU A 16 0.79 -9.28 -6.52
CA LEU A 16 1.64 -8.12 -6.43
C LEU A 16 3.03 -8.42 -6.97
N ASP A 17 3.62 -7.41 -7.59
CA ASP A 17 5.02 -7.45 -7.99
C ASP A 17 5.88 -7.09 -6.78
N TYR A 18 6.53 -8.09 -6.19
CA TYR A 18 7.32 -7.87 -4.98
C TYR A 18 8.60 -7.07 -5.23
N GLN A 19 9.05 -6.95 -6.49
CA GLN A 19 10.20 -6.11 -6.82
C GLN A 19 9.87 -4.62 -6.64
N ASN A 20 8.59 -4.29 -6.73
CA ASN A 20 8.09 -2.93 -6.53
C ASN A 20 7.33 -2.79 -5.21
N PHE A 21 7.51 -3.74 -4.31
CA PHE A 21 6.89 -3.70 -3.00
C PHE A 21 7.79 -2.97 -2.02
N GLU A 22 7.23 -1.93 -1.41
CA GLU A 22 7.89 -1.20 -0.33
C GLU A 22 6.93 -1.05 0.83
N MET A 23 7.40 -1.36 2.02
CA MET A 23 6.64 -1.09 3.23
C MET A 23 7.63 -0.84 4.36
N ASN A 24 7.61 0.38 4.90
CA ASN A 24 8.56 0.81 5.91
C ASN A 24 7.86 1.53 7.03
N ARG A 25 8.37 1.37 8.24
CA ARG A 25 7.95 2.15 9.37
C ARG A 25 8.86 3.38 9.49
N GLU A 26 8.26 4.55 9.45
CA GLU A 26 8.99 5.81 9.52
C GLU A 26 8.53 6.62 10.73
N PRO A 27 9.46 7.26 11.44
CA PRO A 27 9.09 8.15 12.52
C PRO A 27 8.43 9.42 11.97
N VAL A 28 7.41 9.89 12.68
CA VAL A 28 6.78 11.18 12.38
C VAL A 28 7.31 12.19 13.37
N PHE A 29 7.96 13.24 12.88
CA PHE A 29 8.56 14.28 13.70
C PHE A 29 7.80 15.58 13.57
N THR A 30 7.73 16.33 14.66
CA THR A 30 7.42 17.74 14.64
C THR A 30 8.73 18.50 14.80
N THR A 31 9.03 19.41 13.89
CA THR A 31 10.23 20.24 13.93
C THR A 31 9.87 21.68 14.28
N TRP A 32 10.73 22.32 15.06
CA TRP A 32 10.58 23.72 15.41
C TRP A 32 11.95 24.34 15.69
N MET A 33 12.03 25.65 15.56
CA MET A 33 13.27 26.39 15.84
C MET A 33 13.08 27.22 17.09
N ASP A 34 14.10 27.24 17.95
CA ASP A 34 14.09 28.07 19.15
C ASP A 34 14.59 29.48 18.85
N GLY A 35 14.64 30.33 19.88
CA GLY A 35 15.10 31.71 19.75
C GLY A 35 16.57 31.86 19.37
N ASN A 36 17.37 30.80 19.47
CA ASN A 36 18.75 30.74 19.04
C ASN A 36 18.93 30.11 17.66
N GLN A 37 17.82 29.89 16.95
CA GLN A 37 17.78 29.29 15.60
C GLN A 37 18.30 27.85 15.59
N VAL A 38 18.21 27.14 16.69
CA VAL A 38 18.51 25.70 16.76
C VAL A 38 17.27 24.90 16.43
N GLU A 39 17.40 23.98 15.47
CA GLU A 39 16.31 23.09 15.09
C GLU A 39 16.10 22.00 16.13
N HIS A 40 14.88 21.82 16.55
CA HIS A 40 14.47 20.76 17.47
C HIS A 40 13.50 19.80 16.78
N ARG A 41 13.54 18.51 17.17
CA ARG A 41 12.65 17.50 16.65
C ARG A 41 12.02 16.74 17.80
N ASN A 42 10.69 16.60 17.73
CA ASN A 42 9.95 15.73 18.62
C ASN A 42 9.35 14.59 17.81
N SER A 43 9.67 13.35 18.19
CA SER A 43 9.03 12.19 17.62
C SER A 43 7.63 12.05 18.17
N VAL A 44 6.60 12.17 17.32
CA VAL A 44 5.21 12.03 17.73
C VAL A 44 4.83 10.55 17.78
N ARG A 45 5.12 9.82 16.72
CA ARG A 45 4.91 8.37 16.63
C ARG A 45 5.59 7.83 15.37
N SER A 46 5.69 6.50 15.28
CA SER A 46 6.10 5.85 14.04
C SER A 46 4.87 5.48 13.24
N ARG A 47 4.95 5.56 11.93
CA ARG A 47 3.86 5.25 11.02
C ARG A 47 4.39 4.39 9.87
N ILE A 48 3.61 3.36 9.51
CA ILE A 48 3.95 2.48 8.39
C ILE A 48 3.37 3.09 7.12
N THR A 49 4.22 3.23 6.10
CA THR A 49 3.80 3.64 4.77
C THR A 49 4.34 2.64 3.76
N GLY A 50 3.63 2.47 2.66
CA GLY A 50 4.08 1.53 1.66
C GLY A 50 3.45 1.78 0.30
N LYS A 51 4.08 1.18 -0.70
CA LYS A 51 3.60 1.15 -2.07
C LYS A 51 3.83 -0.24 -2.63
N CYS A 52 2.88 -0.72 -3.41
CA CYS A 52 3.07 -1.94 -4.17
C CYS A 52 2.37 -1.82 -5.51
N LYS A 53 2.85 -2.58 -6.49
CA LYS A 53 2.32 -2.55 -7.85
C LYS A 53 1.80 -3.90 -8.25
N ALA A 54 0.76 -3.90 -9.07
CA ALA A 54 0.20 -5.08 -9.68
C ALA A 54 -0.15 -4.78 -11.14
N GLY A 55 -0.11 -5.80 -11.97
CA GLY A 55 -0.47 -5.66 -13.38
C GLY A 55 -1.55 -6.65 -13.77
N PHE A 56 -2.47 -6.21 -14.64
CA PHE A 56 -3.59 -7.03 -15.10
C PHE A 56 -3.71 -6.93 -16.62
N ALA A 57 -3.85 -8.08 -17.26
CA ALA A 57 -3.93 -8.17 -18.72
C ALA A 57 -5.33 -7.88 -19.26
N THR A 58 -6.35 -7.86 -18.40
CA THR A 58 -7.74 -7.62 -18.83
C THR A 58 -8.42 -6.68 -17.83
N ASN A 59 -9.42 -5.96 -18.35
CA ASN A 59 -10.25 -5.10 -17.50
C ASN A 59 -11.04 -5.92 -16.48
N ALA A 60 -11.46 -7.12 -16.83
CA ALA A 60 -12.19 -8.00 -15.90
C ALA A 60 -11.33 -8.39 -14.71
N ALA A 61 -10.06 -8.74 -14.92
CA ALA A 61 -9.14 -9.07 -13.85
C ALA A 61 -8.89 -7.87 -12.93
N PHE A 62 -8.71 -6.69 -13.50
CA PHE A 62 -8.55 -5.45 -12.76
C PHE A 62 -9.79 -5.14 -11.91
N THR A 63 -10.98 -5.25 -12.51
CA THR A 63 -12.23 -5.00 -11.80
C THR A 63 -12.44 -5.97 -10.64
N ASN A 64 -12.13 -7.26 -10.85
CA ASN A 64 -12.18 -8.25 -9.78
C ASN A 64 -11.24 -7.92 -8.63
N PHE A 65 -10.04 -7.46 -8.94
CA PHE A 65 -9.07 -7.03 -7.92
C PHE A 65 -9.62 -5.87 -7.08
N VAL A 66 -10.17 -4.85 -7.74
CA VAL A 66 -10.74 -3.69 -7.06
C VAL A 66 -11.91 -4.11 -6.17
N GLN A 67 -12.77 -5.00 -6.66
CA GLN A 67 -13.91 -5.50 -5.87
C GLN A 67 -13.46 -6.30 -4.65
N LEU A 68 -12.42 -7.12 -4.78
CA LEU A 68 -11.87 -7.86 -3.64
C LEU A 68 -11.33 -6.91 -2.57
N VAL A 69 -10.64 -5.86 -2.98
CA VAL A 69 -10.12 -4.86 -2.06
C VAL A 69 -11.26 -4.10 -1.38
N GLU A 70 -12.25 -3.64 -2.15
CA GLU A 70 -13.40 -2.91 -1.61
C GLU A 70 -14.22 -3.75 -0.64
N HIS A 71 -14.32 -5.04 -0.88
CA HIS A 71 -15.05 -5.95 0.01
C HIS A 71 -14.43 -5.99 1.41
N GLU A 72 -13.13 -5.77 1.52
CA GLU A 72 -12.41 -5.80 2.80
C GLU A 72 -12.45 -4.45 3.54
N ARG A 73 -13.07 -3.44 2.95
CA ARG A 73 -13.19 -2.13 3.56
C ARG A 73 -14.07 -2.20 4.81
N GLN A 74 -13.56 -1.65 5.91
CA GLN A 74 -14.30 -1.60 7.16
C GLN A 74 -15.32 -0.45 7.16
N THR A 75 -16.25 -0.49 8.10
CA THR A 75 -17.29 0.54 8.27
C THR A 75 -16.67 1.93 8.49
N ASN A 76 -15.51 1.99 9.16
CA ASN A 76 -14.82 3.26 9.43
C ASN A 76 -13.99 3.76 8.23
N GLY A 77 -14.00 3.05 7.10
CA GLY A 77 -13.26 3.45 5.91
C GLY A 77 -11.81 3.00 5.87
N PHE A 78 -11.32 2.37 6.93
CA PHE A 78 -9.97 1.83 6.98
C PHE A 78 -9.95 0.35 6.59
N TYR A 79 -8.76 -0.14 6.27
CA TYR A 79 -8.53 -1.53 5.93
C TYR A 79 -7.58 -2.15 6.94
N ASN A 80 -7.81 -3.41 7.30
CA ASN A 80 -6.82 -4.17 8.06
C ASN A 80 -5.78 -4.70 7.09
N VAL A 81 -4.55 -4.24 7.22
CA VAL A 81 -3.45 -4.63 6.34
C VAL A 81 -2.46 -5.47 7.13
N THR A 82 -2.10 -6.62 6.58
CA THR A 82 -1.02 -7.46 7.10
C THR A 82 0.06 -7.51 6.04
N GLY A 83 1.26 -7.10 6.39
CA GLY A 83 2.36 -7.07 5.45
C GLY A 83 3.71 -7.12 6.13
N TYR A 84 4.72 -7.47 5.35
CA TYR A 84 6.10 -7.50 5.81
C TYR A 84 6.67 -6.08 5.76
N VAL A 85 7.06 -5.57 6.91
CA VAL A 85 7.67 -4.22 7.01
C VAL A 85 9.17 -4.38 6.93
N GLN A 86 9.75 -3.87 5.85
CA GLN A 86 11.13 -4.16 5.46
C GLN A 86 12.16 -3.63 6.46
N ASN A 87 11.96 -2.43 6.96
CA ASN A 87 12.96 -1.82 7.86
C ASN A 87 12.90 -2.32 9.31
N ILE A 88 11.91 -3.11 9.67
CA ILE A 88 11.88 -3.78 10.97
C ILE A 88 11.96 -5.30 10.86
N GLY A 89 11.92 -5.84 9.63
CA GLY A 89 12.09 -7.26 9.38
C GLY A 89 10.99 -8.15 9.95
N GLN A 90 9.77 -7.65 10.07
CA GLN A 90 8.64 -8.37 10.66
C GLN A 90 7.37 -8.17 9.87
N THR A 91 6.52 -9.19 9.89
CA THR A 91 5.15 -9.08 9.38
C THR A 91 4.25 -8.54 10.50
N VAL A 92 3.53 -7.46 10.21
CA VAL A 92 2.65 -6.81 11.17
C VAL A 92 1.27 -6.60 10.58
N THR A 93 0.27 -6.46 11.47
CA THR A 93 -1.11 -6.14 11.10
C THR A 93 -1.45 -4.77 11.65
N PHE A 94 -2.02 -3.91 10.83
CA PHE A 94 -2.38 -2.56 11.23
C PHE A 94 -3.56 -2.05 10.41
N GLU A 95 -4.26 -1.05 10.94
CA GLU A 95 -5.30 -0.34 10.19
C GLU A 95 -4.66 0.74 9.32
N ALA A 96 -5.12 0.85 8.08
CA ALA A 96 -4.52 1.75 7.11
C ALA A 96 -5.53 2.36 6.15
N PHE A 97 -5.16 3.52 5.63
CA PHE A 97 -5.75 4.06 4.41
C PHE A 97 -5.15 3.35 3.20
N LEU A 98 -5.99 3.06 2.22
CA LEU A 98 -5.54 2.54 0.94
C LEU A 98 -5.97 3.50 -0.17
N LYS A 99 -5.05 3.76 -1.09
CA LYS A 99 -5.34 4.50 -2.30
C LYS A 99 -4.93 3.65 -3.49
N ILE A 100 -5.86 3.44 -4.39
CA ILE A 100 -5.64 2.69 -5.63
C ILE A 100 -5.53 3.69 -6.77
N THR A 101 -4.40 3.67 -7.46
CA THR A 101 -4.18 4.45 -8.67
C THR A 101 -3.94 3.49 -9.81
N SER A 102 -4.65 3.66 -10.91
CA SER A 102 -4.47 2.81 -12.07
C SER A 102 -4.12 3.61 -13.31
N THR A 103 -3.30 2.99 -14.16
CA THR A 103 -2.98 3.49 -15.49
C THR A 103 -3.30 2.40 -16.48
N ALA A 104 -4.19 2.68 -17.42
CA ALA A 104 -4.52 1.74 -18.48
C ALA A 104 -3.67 2.03 -19.72
N LYS A 105 -3.15 0.99 -20.33
CA LYS A 105 -2.41 1.06 -21.60
C LYS A 105 -3.14 0.23 -22.63
N TRP A 106 -3.37 0.80 -23.78
CA TRP A 106 -4.16 0.21 -24.85
C TRP A 106 -3.35 0.09 -26.12
N ASP A 107 -3.34 -1.10 -26.71
CA ASP A 107 -2.81 -1.33 -28.05
C ASP A 107 -3.98 -1.71 -28.95
N PHE A 108 -4.55 -0.73 -29.62
CA PHE A 108 -5.73 -0.93 -30.45
C PHE A 108 -5.44 -1.81 -31.67
N ALA A 109 -4.24 -1.74 -32.21
CA ALA A 109 -3.87 -2.51 -33.40
C ALA A 109 -3.88 -4.01 -33.15
N ASN A 110 -3.48 -4.43 -31.94
CA ASN A 110 -3.39 -5.84 -31.55
C ASN A 110 -4.46 -6.25 -30.55
N SER A 111 -5.41 -5.38 -30.26
CA SER A 111 -6.48 -5.61 -29.28
C SER A 111 -5.94 -6.02 -27.92
N ARG A 112 -4.84 -5.40 -27.49
CA ARG A 112 -4.21 -5.65 -26.19
C ARG A 112 -4.53 -4.54 -25.21
N GLU A 113 -4.69 -4.93 -23.96
CA GLU A 113 -4.82 -3.99 -22.87
C GLU A 113 -3.94 -4.42 -21.69
N TRP A 114 -3.54 -3.44 -20.90
CA TRP A 114 -2.76 -3.67 -19.70
C TRP A 114 -3.15 -2.64 -18.66
N HIS A 115 -3.49 -3.09 -17.47
CA HIS A 115 -3.82 -2.22 -16.36
C HIS A 115 -2.73 -2.31 -15.31
N GLU A 116 -2.08 -1.19 -15.06
CA GLU A 116 -1.06 -1.08 -14.05
C GLU A 116 -1.64 -0.37 -12.84
N VAL A 117 -1.55 -1.02 -11.68
CA VAL A 117 -2.17 -0.54 -10.44
C VAL A 117 -1.10 -0.28 -9.42
N THR A 118 -1.16 0.88 -8.77
CA THR A 118 -0.34 1.20 -7.62
C THR A 118 -1.23 1.29 -6.40
N LEU A 119 -0.90 0.50 -5.38
CA LEU A 119 -1.52 0.59 -4.06
C LEU A 119 -0.63 1.42 -3.17
N GLU A 120 -1.16 2.50 -2.64
CA GLU A 120 -0.50 3.28 -1.61
C GLU A 120 -1.12 2.96 -0.26
N ILE A 121 -0.28 2.68 0.71
CA ILE A 121 -0.69 2.26 2.05
C ILE A 121 -0.15 3.27 3.05
N ARG A 122 -1.02 3.72 3.94
CA ARG A 122 -0.63 4.63 5.00
C ARG A 122 -1.32 4.23 6.29
N GLU A 123 -0.56 3.91 7.31
CA GLU A 123 -1.09 3.56 8.61
C GLU A 123 -1.94 4.70 9.19
N ARG A 124 -3.04 4.30 9.80
CA ARG A 124 -3.96 5.23 10.47
C ARG A 124 -3.29 6.05 11.58
#